data_d16b5fa6c457721e6110554526a887a2
#
_entry.id   d16b5fa6c457721e6110554526a887a2
#
_cell.length_a   1.000
_cell.length_b   1.000
_cell.length_c   1.000
_cell.angle_alpha   90.00
_cell.angle_beta   90.00
_cell.angle_gamma   90.00
#
_symmetry.space_group_name_H-M   'P 1'
#
loop_
_entity.id
_entity.type
_entity.pdbx_description
1 polymer ?
#
loop_
_entity_poly.entity_id
_entity_poly.type
_entity_poly.pdbx_seq_one_letter_code
_entity_poly.pdbx_strand_id
1 'polypeptide(L)'
;VTTIVNKYGKVIVVEDDMVTSKNFLEYMNDSLDKYENSKNVFSVSGFTYEDSDDIDSTYFVCTVSAWGWATWADRWNSVDWELENFDKYHILKKEFNRWGGSDCWKMLNDWKCGRNKSWAIRFCFAQFLQKKVSLFPVTSKVQNDGFDGQGTNCKRWSRFRCRECPPFFPRPRSINRRLRSNVWE
;
A
#
# COMPACT_ATOMS: atom_id res chain seq x y z
N VAL A 1 7.77 -12.96 2.77
CA VAL A 1 7.21 -12.57 1.46
C VAL A 1 8.08 -13.14 0.35
N THR A 2 9.38 -12.78 0.28
CA THR A 2 10.30 -13.13 -0.84
C THR A 2 10.28 -14.61 -1.21
N THR A 3 10.39 -15.50 -0.22
CA THR A 3 10.39 -16.97 -0.46
C THR A 3 9.09 -17.43 -1.11
N ILE A 4 7.95 -16.94 -0.62
CA ILE A 4 6.62 -17.34 -1.09
C ILE A 4 6.33 -16.77 -2.48
N VAL A 5 6.57 -15.48 -2.68
CA VAL A 5 6.29 -14.84 -3.97
C VAL A 5 7.14 -15.43 -5.10
N ASN A 6 8.41 -15.78 -4.82
CA ASN A 6 9.29 -16.38 -5.81
C ASN A 6 8.92 -17.84 -6.14
N LYS A 7 8.34 -18.56 -5.16
CA LYS A 7 7.89 -19.94 -5.38
C LYS A 7 6.57 -20.01 -6.17
N TYR A 8 5.65 -19.08 -5.90
CA TYR A 8 4.27 -19.16 -6.43
C TYR A 8 3.92 -18.06 -7.45
N GLY A 9 4.85 -17.15 -7.74
CA GLY A 9 4.65 -16.06 -8.70
C GLY A 9 3.86 -14.86 -8.18
N LYS A 10 3.01 -15.06 -7.17
CA LYS A 10 2.18 -14.03 -6.53
C LYS A 10 1.95 -14.38 -5.06
N VAL A 11 1.57 -13.37 -4.25
CA VAL A 11 1.37 -13.53 -2.81
C VAL A 11 0.29 -12.59 -2.30
N ILE A 12 -0.53 -13.09 -1.37
CA ILE A 12 -1.41 -12.30 -0.50
C ILE A 12 -0.79 -12.31 0.89
N VAL A 13 -0.68 -11.13 1.51
CA VAL A 13 -0.07 -10.95 2.83
C VAL A 13 -1.10 -10.33 3.77
N VAL A 14 -1.29 -10.96 4.92
CA VAL A 14 -2.17 -10.49 6.00
C VAL A 14 -1.34 -10.51 7.29
N GLU A 15 -1.41 -9.43 8.08
CA GLU A 15 -0.79 -9.35 9.40
C GLU A 15 -1.71 -10.01 10.44
N ASP A 16 -1.18 -10.40 11.59
CA ASP A 16 -1.89 -11.16 12.63
C ASP A 16 -2.99 -10.37 13.37
N ASP A 17 -2.95 -9.05 13.26
CA ASP A 17 -3.94 -8.11 13.80
C ASP A 17 -5.04 -7.71 12.80
N MET A 18 -5.09 -8.36 11.62
CA MET A 18 -6.08 -8.08 10.59
C MET A 18 -7.29 -9.00 10.68
N VAL A 19 -8.49 -8.40 10.68
CA VAL A 19 -9.75 -9.10 10.44
C VAL A 19 -10.18 -8.88 9.00
N THR A 20 -10.43 -9.96 8.26
CA THR A 20 -10.80 -9.90 6.85
C THR A 20 -12.30 -10.05 6.64
N SER A 21 -12.85 -9.40 5.62
CA SER A 21 -14.20 -9.64 5.15
C SER A 21 -14.34 -11.02 4.50
N LYS A 22 -15.56 -11.53 4.38
CA LYS A 22 -15.83 -12.85 3.78
C LYS A 22 -15.34 -12.97 2.33
N ASN A 23 -15.39 -11.89 1.57
CA ASN A 23 -14.97 -11.83 0.17
C ASN A 23 -13.54 -11.30 -0.04
N PHE A 24 -12.74 -11.18 1.02
CA PHE A 24 -11.36 -10.67 0.94
C PHE A 24 -10.49 -11.51 -0.02
N LEU A 25 -10.48 -12.83 0.15
CA LEU A 25 -9.63 -13.71 -0.67
C LEU A 25 -10.11 -13.77 -2.13
N GLU A 26 -11.41 -13.73 -2.37
CA GLU A 26 -11.99 -13.66 -3.71
C GLU A 26 -11.51 -12.37 -4.40
N TYR A 27 -11.74 -11.21 -3.78
CA TYR A 27 -11.28 -9.92 -4.29
C TYR A 27 -9.78 -9.89 -4.60
N MET A 28 -8.94 -10.44 -3.69
CA MET A 28 -7.49 -10.46 -3.88
C MET A 28 -7.07 -11.35 -5.06
N ASN A 29 -7.64 -12.55 -5.17
CA ASN A 29 -7.31 -13.47 -6.25
C ASN A 29 -7.77 -12.94 -7.61
N ASP A 30 -9.01 -12.45 -7.71
CA ASP A 30 -9.55 -11.88 -8.95
C ASP A 30 -8.73 -10.67 -9.40
N SER A 31 -8.32 -9.82 -8.44
CA SER A 31 -7.45 -8.68 -8.73
C SER A 31 -6.06 -9.11 -9.20
N LEU A 32 -5.47 -10.12 -8.54
CA LEU A 32 -4.17 -10.65 -8.93
C LEU A 32 -4.21 -11.25 -10.35
N ASP A 33 -5.26 -11.98 -10.68
CA ASP A 33 -5.43 -12.59 -12.00
C ASP A 33 -5.70 -11.53 -13.08
N LYS A 34 -6.60 -10.61 -12.81
CA LYS A 34 -6.98 -9.53 -13.73
C LYS A 34 -5.80 -8.64 -14.11
N TYR A 35 -4.94 -8.29 -13.14
CA TYR A 35 -3.86 -7.31 -13.34
C TYR A 35 -2.47 -7.94 -13.47
N GLU A 36 -2.36 -9.25 -13.60
CA GLU A 36 -1.07 -9.96 -13.73
C GLU A 36 -0.22 -9.38 -14.87
N ASN A 37 -0.83 -9.14 -16.02
CA ASN A 37 -0.16 -8.59 -17.20
C ASN A 37 -0.11 -7.05 -17.23
N SER A 38 -0.80 -6.38 -16.34
CA SER A 38 -0.84 -4.91 -16.24
C SER A 38 0.35 -4.40 -15.42
N LYS A 39 1.52 -4.27 -16.07
CA LYS A 39 2.81 -3.96 -15.39
C LYS A 39 2.82 -2.61 -14.65
N ASN A 40 1.85 -1.74 -14.90
CA ASN A 40 1.67 -0.47 -14.20
C ASN A 40 0.97 -0.64 -12.83
N VAL A 41 0.32 -1.79 -12.59
CA VAL A 41 -0.26 -2.11 -11.28
C VAL A 41 0.82 -2.80 -10.44
N PHE A 42 1.19 -2.17 -9.31
CA PHE A 42 2.30 -2.59 -8.46
C PHE A 42 1.86 -3.53 -7.33
N SER A 43 0.71 -3.23 -6.74
CA SER A 43 0.11 -4.04 -5.68
C SER A 43 -1.41 -3.91 -5.65
N VAL A 44 -2.05 -4.78 -4.90
CA VAL A 44 -3.47 -4.76 -4.56
C VAL A 44 -3.60 -4.54 -3.06
N SER A 45 -4.45 -3.61 -2.63
CA SER A 45 -4.78 -3.37 -1.22
C SER A 45 -6.12 -4.00 -0.86
N GLY A 46 -6.23 -4.56 0.32
CA GLY A 46 -7.52 -4.92 0.93
C GLY A 46 -8.15 -3.77 1.70
N PHE A 47 -7.36 -2.74 2.00
CA PHE A 47 -7.75 -1.60 2.81
C PHE A 47 -8.06 -0.38 1.96
N THR A 48 -9.02 0.44 2.40
CA THR A 48 -9.27 1.78 1.87
C THR A 48 -9.50 2.80 2.98
N TYR A 49 -9.16 4.06 2.69
CA TYR A 49 -9.50 5.21 3.54
C TYR A 49 -10.88 5.79 3.24
N GLU A 50 -11.41 5.51 2.07
CA GLU A 50 -12.74 5.90 1.65
C GLU A 50 -13.69 4.74 1.92
N ASP A 51 -14.83 5.02 2.52
CA ASP A 51 -15.89 4.06 2.75
C ASP A 51 -17.09 4.48 1.89
N SER A 52 -17.59 3.59 1.07
CA SER A 52 -18.69 3.83 0.16
C SER A 52 -19.64 2.65 0.15
N ASP A 53 -20.89 2.90 -0.15
CA ASP A 53 -21.92 1.85 -0.30
C ASP A 53 -21.73 1.01 -1.58
N ASP A 54 -20.84 1.44 -2.49
CA ASP A 54 -20.45 0.69 -3.69
C ASP A 54 -19.36 -0.34 -3.34
N ILE A 55 -19.79 -1.54 -2.95
CA ILE A 55 -18.92 -2.59 -2.39
C ILE A 55 -18.03 -3.28 -3.43
N ASP A 56 -18.32 -3.14 -4.73
CA ASP A 56 -17.64 -3.89 -5.81
C ASP A 56 -16.68 -3.03 -6.62
N SER A 57 -16.72 -1.71 -6.46
CA SER A 57 -15.86 -0.80 -7.19
C SER A 57 -14.45 -0.75 -6.65
N THR A 58 -13.51 -0.43 -7.54
CA THR A 58 -12.09 -0.27 -7.25
C THR A 58 -11.55 1.02 -7.85
N TYR A 59 -10.41 1.51 -7.31
CA TYR A 59 -9.73 2.68 -7.83
C TYR A 59 -8.21 2.55 -7.69
N PHE A 60 -7.46 3.36 -8.42
CA PHE A 60 -6.00 3.34 -8.38
C PHE A 60 -5.44 4.49 -7.54
N VAL A 61 -4.40 4.17 -6.77
CA VAL A 61 -3.72 5.11 -5.87
C VAL A 61 -2.21 5.05 -6.09
N CYS A 62 -1.55 6.19 -5.91
CA CYS A 62 -0.11 6.31 -6.04
C CYS A 62 0.67 5.87 -4.78
N THR A 63 0.03 5.20 -3.85
CA THR A 63 0.66 4.70 -2.62
C THR A 63 0.29 3.24 -2.37
N VAL A 64 0.95 2.61 -1.41
CA VAL A 64 0.66 1.23 -0.99
C VAL A 64 -0.03 1.23 0.37
N SER A 65 -0.76 0.16 0.68
CA SER A 65 -1.21 -0.16 2.03
C SER A 65 -0.53 -1.44 2.50
N ALA A 66 -0.14 -1.50 3.77
CA ALA A 66 0.39 -2.70 4.39
C ALA A 66 -0.72 -3.60 4.98
N TRP A 67 -1.95 -3.12 5.03
CA TRP A 67 -3.06 -3.83 5.65
C TRP A 67 -3.77 -4.72 4.64
N GLY A 68 -3.49 -6.04 4.74
CA GLY A 68 -4.04 -7.02 3.81
C GLY A 68 -3.77 -6.61 2.36
N TRP A 69 -2.66 -7.04 1.80
CA TRP A 69 -2.20 -6.60 0.48
C TRP A 69 -1.69 -7.78 -0.35
N ALA A 70 -1.54 -7.56 -1.64
CA ALA A 70 -1.04 -8.57 -2.57
C ALA A 70 -0.12 -7.95 -3.63
N THR A 71 0.77 -8.79 -4.18
CA THR A 71 1.67 -8.40 -5.28
C THR A 71 2.17 -9.65 -6.04
N TRP A 72 2.92 -9.41 -7.11
CA TRP A 72 3.53 -10.42 -7.96
C TRP A 72 5.05 -10.44 -7.80
N ALA A 73 5.68 -11.56 -8.16
CA ALA A 73 7.11 -11.77 -8.02
C ALA A 73 7.95 -10.72 -8.76
N ASP A 74 7.56 -10.37 -9.99
CA ASP A 74 8.29 -9.40 -10.80
C ASP A 74 8.25 -7.99 -10.21
N ARG A 75 7.12 -7.58 -9.58
CA ARG A 75 7.01 -6.28 -8.88
C ARG A 75 7.81 -6.29 -7.59
N TRP A 76 7.70 -7.35 -6.79
CA TRP A 76 8.45 -7.50 -5.55
C TRP A 76 9.96 -7.50 -5.76
N ASN A 77 10.43 -8.26 -6.76
CA ASN A 77 11.85 -8.36 -7.08
C ASN A 77 12.42 -7.13 -7.79
N SER A 78 11.58 -6.22 -8.28
CA SER A 78 12.01 -4.95 -8.87
C SER A 78 12.35 -3.88 -7.83
N VAL A 79 12.15 -4.17 -6.54
CA VAL A 79 12.42 -3.24 -5.44
C VAL A 79 13.90 -3.28 -5.08
N ASP A 80 14.54 -2.11 -5.10
CA ASP A 80 15.86 -1.92 -4.46
C ASP A 80 15.65 -1.78 -2.95
N TRP A 81 15.81 -2.90 -2.24
CA TRP A 81 15.56 -2.95 -0.79
C TRP A 81 16.64 -2.27 0.03
N GLU A 82 17.84 -2.08 -0.50
CA GLU A 82 19.00 -1.50 0.23
C GLU A 82 19.15 -0.01 -0.02
N LEU A 83 18.64 0.49 -1.14
CA LEU A 83 18.80 1.89 -1.57
C LEU A 83 20.25 2.35 -1.43
N GLU A 84 21.19 1.62 -2.07
CA GLU A 84 22.63 1.84 -1.91
C GLU A 84 23.05 3.29 -2.16
N ASN A 85 22.49 3.92 -3.18
CA ASN A 85 22.79 5.30 -3.57
C ASN A 85 21.71 6.26 -3.07
N PHE A 86 21.31 6.18 -1.78
CA PHE A 86 20.20 6.93 -1.23
C PHE A 86 20.31 8.45 -1.43
N ASP A 87 21.52 8.99 -1.33
CA ASP A 87 21.75 10.45 -1.41
C ASP A 87 21.30 11.05 -2.74
N LYS A 88 21.41 10.32 -3.84
CA LYS A 88 20.93 10.78 -5.16
C LYS A 88 19.44 11.08 -5.20
N TYR A 89 18.66 10.49 -4.29
CA TYR A 89 17.21 10.63 -4.25
C TYR A 89 16.72 11.84 -3.45
N HIS A 90 17.61 12.58 -2.78
CA HIS A 90 17.21 13.78 -2.00
C HIS A 90 16.48 14.82 -2.86
N ILE A 91 16.79 14.92 -4.13
CA ILE A 91 16.13 15.81 -5.08
C ILE A 91 14.63 15.46 -5.26
N LEU A 92 14.26 14.21 -5.06
CA LEU A 92 12.90 13.70 -5.22
C LEU A 92 12.03 13.86 -3.97
N LYS A 93 12.58 14.37 -2.85
CA LYS A 93 11.87 14.52 -1.57
C LYS A 93 10.50 15.17 -1.70
N LYS A 94 10.41 16.30 -2.40
CA LYS A 94 9.14 17.05 -2.54
C LYS A 94 8.13 16.27 -3.38
N GLU A 95 8.61 15.63 -4.44
CA GLU A 95 7.78 14.85 -5.34
C GLU A 95 7.25 13.59 -4.65
N PHE A 96 8.11 12.85 -3.95
CA PHE A 96 7.70 11.67 -3.19
C PHE A 96 6.69 12.00 -2.09
N ASN A 97 6.89 13.10 -1.35
CA ASN A 97 5.91 13.55 -0.36
C ASN A 97 4.57 13.98 -0.99
N ARG A 98 4.59 14.53 -2.20
CA ARG A 98 3.36 14.83 -2.94
C ARG A 98 2.64 13.56 -3.41
N TRP A 99 3.39 12.54 -3.76
CA TRP A 99 2.89 11.26 -4.26
C TRP A 99 2.25 10.43 -3.14
N GLY A 100 2.97 10.17 -2.07
CA GLY A 100 2.58 9.20 -1.04
C GLY A 100 2.08 9.81 0.27
N GLY A 101 2.38 11.10 0.54
CA GLY A 101 2.03 11.76 1.80
C GLY A 101 3.17 12.60 2.36
N SER A 102 2.84 13.59 3.19
CA SER A 102 3.76 14.65 3.64
C SER A 102 4.96 14.16 4.47
N ASP A 103 4.88 12.96 5.02
CA ASP A 103 5.91 12.33 5.88
C ASP A 103 6.65 11.16 5.22
N CYS A 104 6.31 10.80 3.98
CA CYS A 104 6.92 9.67 3.28
C CYS A 104 8.44 9.77 3.21
N TRP A 105 8.96 10.96 2.86
CA TRP A 105 10.42 11.13 2.84
C TRP A 105 11.05 11.02 4.22
N LYS A 106 10.38 11.57 5.25
CA LYS A 106 10.87 11.43 6.63
C LYS A 106 10.93 9.96 7.03
N MET A 107 9.90 9.18 6.76
CA MET A 107 9.87 7.75 7.07
C MET A 107 10.98 6.99 6.34
N LEU A 108 11.20 7.28 5.06
CA LEU A 108 12.26 6.66 4.26
C LEU A 108 13.65 7.01 4.78
N ASN A 109 13.88 8.29 5.14
CA ASN A 109 15.12 8.73 5.74
C ASN A 109 15.35 8.13 7.14
N ASP A 110 14.30 8.01 7.95
CA ASP A 110 14.34 7.37 9.25
C ASP A 110 14.70 5.87 9.13
N TRP A 111 14.19 5.20 8.09
CA TRP A 111 14.62 3.84 7.79
C TRP A 111 16.12 3.80 7.40
N LYS A 112 16.59 4.65 6.50
CA LYS A 112 18.00 4.68 6.09
C LYS A 112 18.95 4.94 7.25
N CYS A 113 18.52 5.76 8.22
CA CYS A 113 19.27 6.03 9.46
C CYS A 113 19.07 4.97 10.56
N GLY A 114 18.38 3.86 10.30
CA GLY A 114 18.13 2.80 11.27
C GLY A 114 17.14 3.14 12.40
N ARG A 115 16.39 4.26 12.28
CA ARG A 115 15.40 4.70 13.27
C ARG A 115 14.07 3.96 13.17
N ASN A 116 13.78 3.34 12.04
CA ASN A 116 12.67 2.42 11.85
C ASN A 116 13.08 1.24 10.97
N LYS A 117 12.25 0.18 10.95
CA LYS A 117 12.46 -1.04 10.15
C LYS A 117 11.41 -1.23 9.06
N SER A 118 10.73 -0.17 8.65
CA SER A 118 9.61 -0.24 7.73
C SER A 118 10.03 -0.81 6.36
N TRP A 119 9.48 -1.96 6.00
CA TRP A 119 9.56 -2.50 4.66
C TRP A 119 8.62 -1.73 3.71
N ALA A 120 7.46 -1.30 4.22
CA ALA A 120 6.39 -0.68 3.44
C ALA A 120 6.82 0.65 2.80
N ILE A 121 7.61 1.47 3.50
CA ILE A 121 8.07 2.75 2.94
C ILE A 121 9.04 2.54 1.77
N ARG A 122 9.85 1.47 1.79
CA ARG A 122 10.74 1.12 0.68
C ARG A 122 9.94 0.61 -0.52
N PHE A 123 8.92 -0.19 -0.27
CA PHE A 123 8.02 -0.69 -1.30
C PHE A 123 7.23 0.47 -1.95
N CYS A 124 6.73 1.41 -1.14
CA CYS A 124 6.09 2.64 -1.61
C CYS A 124 7.05 3.51 -2.45
N PHE A 125 8.31 3.64 -2.02
CA PHE A 125 9.31 4.39 -2.76
C PHE A 125 9.66 3.75 -4.10
N ALA A 126 9.76 2.42 -4.15
CA ALA A 126 9.95 1.69 -5.41
C ALA A 126 8.78 1.87 -6.38
N GLN A 127 7.54 1.86 -5.88
CA GLN A 127 6.34 2.18 -6.67
C GLN A 127 6.43 3.60 -7.25
N PHE A 128 6.80 4.58 -6.42
CA PHE A 128 6.99 5.97 -6.84
C PHE A 128 8.05 6.11 -7.94
N LEU A 129 9.24 5.52 -7.75
CA LEU A 129 10.32 5.58 -8.74
C LEU A 129 9.91 4.97 -10.09
N GLN A 130 9.09 3.92 -10.06
CA GLN A 130 8.60 3.23 -11.25
C GLN A 130 7.32 3.88 -11.82
N LYS A 131 6.79 4.94 -11.19
CA LYS A 131 5.55 5.63 -11.58
C LYS A 131 4.35 4.69 -11.74
N LYS A 132 4.28 3.68 -10.87
CA LYS A 132 3.21 2.67 -10.85
C LYS A 132 2.13 3.02 -9.83
N VAL A 133 1.00 2.31 -9.89
CA VAL A 133 -0.15 2.51 -9.02
C VAL A 133 -0.52 1.24 -8.28
N SER A 134 -1.25 1.35 -7.18
CA SER A 134 -1.87 0.22 -6.49
C SER A 134 -3.38 0.27 -6.64
N LEU A 135 -3.99 -0.92 -6.73
CA LEU A 135 -5.44 -1.08 -6.76
C LEU A 135 -5.97 -1.08 -5.33
N PHE A 136 -7.00 -0.27 -5.08
CA PHE A 136 -7.70 -0.19 -3.80
C PHE A 136 -9.18 -0.50 -3.98
N PRO A 137 -9.84 -1.18 -3.02
CA PRO A 137 -11.27 -1.34 -3.03
C PRO A 137 -11.93 -0.03 -2.56
N VAL A 138 -13.13 0.26 -3.03
CA VAL A 138 -13.91 1.42 -2.56
C VAL A 138 -14.43 1.17 -1.15
N THR A 139 -14.75 -0.09 -0.81
CA THR A 139 -15.10 -0.51 0.56
C THR A 139 -14.00 -1.43 1.11
N SER A 140 -13.51 -1.12 2.31
CA SER A 140 -12.43 -1.90 2.93
C SER A 140 -12.81 -3.38 3.09
N LYS A 141 -11.90 -4.26 2.70
CA LYS A 141 -12.00 -5.72 2.86
C LYS A 141 -11.28 -6.21 4.11
N VAL A 142 -10.61 -5.31 4.84
CA VAL A 142 -9.89 -5.61 6.07
C VAL A 142 -10.14 -4.52 7.12
N GLN A 143 -10.05 -4.93 8.39
CA GLN A 143 -10.05 -4.06 9.55
C GLN A 143 -8.83 -4.42 10.39
N ASN A 144 -8.15 -3.41 10.94
CA ASN A 144 -7.06 -3.63 11.88
C ASN A 144 -7.60 -3.58 13.32
N ASP A 145 -7.45 -4.68 14.06
CA ASP A 145 -7.84 -4.79 15.47
C ASP A 145 -6.66 -4.56 16.44
N GLY A 146 -5.44 -4.32 15.94
CA GLY A 146 -4.21 -4.11 16.73
C GLY A 146 -4.13 -2.75 17.46
N PHE A 147 -5.23 -1.99 17.52
CA PHE A 147 -5.30 -0.71 18.26
C PHE A 147 -5.73 -0.84 19.73
N ASP A 148 -5.62 -2.02 20.30
CA ASP A 148 -5.95 -2.30 21.71
C ASP A 148 -4.89 -1.78 22.72
N GLY A 149 -3.78 -1.24 22.20
CA GLY A 149 -2.66 -0.72 22.99
C GLY A 149 -1.56 -1.74 23.27
N GLN A 150 -1.66 -2.96 22.75
CA GLN A 150 -0.63 -4.00 22.85
C GLN A 150 0.26 -4.05 21.61
N GLY A 151 -0.11 -3.34 20.53
CA GLY A 151 0.63 -3.28 19.28
C GLY A 151 1.98 -2.58 19.40
N THR A 152 2.99 -3.11 18.70
CA THR A 152 4.39 -2.61 18.75
C THR A 152 4.52 -1.17 18.21
N ASN A 153 3.62 -0.73 17.34
CA ASN A 153 3.73 0.55 16.62
C ASN A 153 2.62 1.56 16.93
N CYS A 154 1.56 1.18 17.65
CA CYS A 154 0.42 2.04 17.94
C CYS A 154 0.09 2.10 19.42
N LYS A 155 -0.02 3.32 19.97
CA LYS A 155 -0.58 3.56 21.29
C LYS A 155 -2.10 3.38 21.22
N ARG A 156 -2.71 3.00 22.37
CA ARG A 156 -4.13 2.72 22.55
C ARG A 156 -5.02 3.76 21.86
N TRP A 157 -5.74 3.32 20.83
CA TRP A 157 -6.82 4.04 20.19
C TRP A 157 -8.09 3.21 20.31
N SER A 158 -9.23 3.86 20.59
CA SER A 158 -10.51 3.18 20.72
C SER A 158 -10.89 2.49 19.41
N ARG A 159 -11.58 1.33 19.48
CA ARG A 159 -12.07 0.54 18.35
C ARG A 159 -12.66 1.43 17.26
N PHE A 160 -11.99 1.53 16.11
CA PHE A 160 -12.48 2.39 15.04
C PHE A 160 -12.54 1.67 13.70
N ARG A 161 -13.70 1.86 13.09
CA ARG A 161 -13.82 2.03 11.65
C ARG A 161 -12.83 3.10 11.22
N CYS A 162 -12.09 2.86 10.18
CA CYS A 162 -10.89 3.57 9.78
C CYS A 162 -11.04 5.06 9.40
N ARG A 163 -12.13 5.72 9.82
CA ARG A 163 -12.35 7.16 9.59
C ARG A 163 -11.44 8.09 10.40
N GLU A 164 -10.80 7.60 11.47
CA GLU A 164 -10.09 8.44 12.44
C GLU A 164 -8.68 7.97 12.81
N CYS A 165 -8.16 6.89 12.22
CA CYS A 165 -6.74 6.64 12.34
C CYS A 165 -5.98 7.71 11.57
N PRO A 166 -4.98 8.39 12.20
CA PRO A 166 -4.01 9.11 11.40
C PRO A 166 -3.39 8.06 10.50
N PRO A 167 -3.49 8.22 9.17
CA PRO A 167 -3.00 7.21 8.25
C PRO A 167 -1.52 7.02 8.50
N PHE A 168 -1.06 5.77 8.45
CA PHE A 168 0.36 5.48 8.31
C PHE A 168 0.95 6.22 7.10
N PHE A 169 0.07 6.58 6.17
CA PHE A 169 0.25 7.52 5.07
C PHE A 169 -0.86 8.57 5.16
N PRO A 170 -0.54 9.88 5.18
CA PRO A 170 -1.55 10.91 5.16
C PRO A 170 -2.42 10.74 3.91
N ARG A 171 -3.72 10.99 4.06
CA ARG A 171 -4.67 10.93 2.95
C ARG A 171 -4.10 11.68 1.76
N PRO A 172 -4.04 11.09 0.56
CA PRO A 172 -3.76 11.86 -0.62
C PRO A 172 -4.81 12.98 -0.70
N ARG A 173 -4.37 14.25 -0.68
CA ARG A 173 -5.27 15.39 -0.85
C ARG A 173 -6.00 15.17 -2.15
N SER A 174 -7.32 14.96 -2.08
CA SER A 174 -8.26 14.81 -3.18
C SER A 174 -7.62 14.32 -4.49
N ILE A 175 -7.64 13.01 -4.69
CA ILE A 175 -7.41 12.45 -6.01
C ILE A 175 -8.50 13.05 -6.91
N ASN A 176 -8.05 13.85 -7.87
CA ASN A 176 -8.93 14.48 -8.83
C ASN A 176 -9.80 13.39 -9.46
N ARG A 177 -11.12 13.42 -9.25
CA ARG A 177 -12.12 12.46 -9.75
C ARG A 177 -12.11 12.25 -11.27
N ARG A 178 -11.19 12.89 -12.00
CA ARG A 178 -11.05 12.82 -13.45
C ARG A 178 -10.23 11.66 -14.00
N LEU A 179 -9.70 10.75 -13.18
CA LEU A 179 -9.05 9.52 -13.66
C LEU A 179 -10.03 8.33 -13.79
N ARG A 180 -11.33 8.58 -13.70
CA ARG A 180 -12.33 7.62 -14.14
C ARG A 180 -12.33 7.60 -15.67
N SER A 181 -11.90 6.53 -16.26
CA SER A 181 -12.24 6.07 -17.62
C SER A 181 -11.31 6.30 -18.82
N ASN A 182 -10.24 7.11 -18.80
CA ASN A 182 -9.55 7.43 -20.06
C ASN A 182 -8.03 7.21 -20.10
N VAL A 183 -7.46 6.28 -19.36
CA VAL A 183 -5.99 6.08 -19.35
C VAL A 183 -5.54 4.75 -19.97
N TRP A 184 -6.46 3.90 -20.46
CA TRP A 184 -6.07 2.59 -21.00
C TRP A 184 -6.90 2.19 -22.22
N GLU A 185 -6.65 2.78 -23.39
CA GLU A 185 -6.69 2.12 -24.67
C GLU A 185 -5.28 1.89 -25.19
#